data_2bb589bb126a99db557f0c282b3581a0
#
_entry.id   2bb589bb126a99db557f0c282b3581a0
#
_cell.length_a   1.000
_cell.length_b   1.000
_cell.length_c   1.000
_cell.angle_alpha   90.00
_cell.angle_beta   90.00
_cell.angle_gamma   90.00
#
_symmetry.space_group_name_H-M   'P 1'
#
loop_
_entity.id
_entity.type
_entity.pdbx_description
1 polymer ?
#
loop_
_entity_poly.entity_id
_entity_poly.type
_entity_poly.pdbx_seq_one_letter_code
_entity_poly.pdbx_strand_id
1 'polypeptide(L)'
;MRRFLLVVLAAFSLLILPLGHAGSLDAAELQPLEIASKSGVHVFAVEMASTPEEQAKGLMFRRQLPEGQGMLFDFHQEQPTSFWMKNTYVPLDMIFIRADGRILRIAENTVPLSETLVSSGGPVRAVLEVIAGTCKKLGIAAGDRVTHPIFSGR
;
A
#
# COMPACT_ATOMS: atom_id res chain seq x y z
N MET A 1 -80.47 20.18 -23.92
CA MET A 1 -79.48 19.09 -24.10
C MET A 1 -78.08 19.59 -23.68
N ARG A 2 -77.66 19.31 -22.45
CA ARG A 2 -76.32 19.70 -21.94
C ARG A 2 -75.47 18.43 -21.91
N ARG A 3 -74.45 18.43 -22.78
CA ARG A 3 -73.44 17.36 -22.83
C ARG A 3 -72.37 17.62 -21.76
N PHE A 4 -72.31 16.74 -20.73
CA PHE A 4 -71.21 16.73 -19.77
C PHE A 4 -70.01 16.03 -20.41
N LEU A 5 -68.91 16.75 -20.47
CA LEU A 5 -67.60 16.22 -20.92
C LEU A 5 -66.84 15.75 -19.65
N LEU A 6 -66.70 14.44 -19.52
CA LEU A 6 -65.90 13.83 -18.45
C LEU A 6 -64.41 13.88 -18.85
N VAL A 7 -63.64 14.72 -18.13
CA VAL A 7 -62.19 14.75 -18.24
C VAL A 7 -61.62 13.74 -17.26
N VAL A 8 -61.05 12.64 -17.80
CA VAL A 8 -60.31 11.64 -17.00
C VAL A 8 -58.88 12.13 -16.86
N LEU A 9 -58.48 12.57 -15.66
CA LEU A 9 -57.11 12.86 -15.32
C LEU A 9 -56.39 11.54 -14.98
N ALA A 10 -55.55 11.07 -15.90
CA ALA A 10 -54.62 9.96 -15.62
C ALA A 10 -53.43 10.50 -14.80
N ALA A 11 -53.41 10.16 -13.52
CA ALA A 11 -52.24 10.43 -12.65
C ALA A 11 -51.11 9.46 -12.99
N PHE A 12 -50.07 9.97 -13.63
CA PHE A 12 -48.85 9.24 -13.92
C PHE A 12 -47.95 9.26 -12.65
N SER A 13 -48.07 8.21 -11.82
CA SER A 13 -47.15 8.03 -10.68
C SER A 13 -45.76 7.64 -11.19
N LEU A 14 -44.84 8.62 -11.14
CA LEU A 14 -43.43 8.40 -11.41
C LEU A 14 -42.80 7.64 -10.22
N LEU A 15 -42.57 6.34 -10.41
CA LEU A 15 -41.93 5.49 -9.42
C LEU A 15 -40.39 5.83 -9.45
N ILE A 16 -39.94 6.64 -8.51
CA ILE A 16 -38.51 6.94 -8.30
C ILE A 16 -37.91 5.73 -7.59
N LEU A 17 -37.22 4.86 -8.34
CA LEU A 17 -36.38 3.82 -7.76
C LEU A 17 -35.15 4.51 -7.11
N PRO A 18 -34.81 4.20 -5.84
CA PRO A 18 -33.57 4.68 -5.27
C PRO A 18 -32.41 4.04 -6.03
N LEU A 19 -31.53 4.85 -6.63
CA LEU A 19 -30.23 4.40 -7.09
C LEU A 19 -29.46 3.85 -5.87
N GLY A 20 -29.36 2.53 -5.82
CA GLY A 20 -28.50 1.86 -4.85
C GLY A 20 -27.08 2.42 -4.99
N HIS A 21 -26.54 2.98 -3.91
CA HIS A 21 -25.12 3.27 -3.81
C HIS A 21 -24.40 1.92 -3.90
N ALA A 22 -23.84 1.62 -5.09
CA ALA A 22 -22.84 0.60 -5.21
C ALA A 22 -21.68 1.05 -4.30
N GLY A 23 -21.51 0.34 -3.16
CA GLY A 23 -20.36 0.54 -2.30
C GLY A 23 -19.11 0.40 -3.17
N SER A 24 -18.36 1.49 -3.35
CA SER A 24 -17.04 1.42 -3.93
C SER A 24 -16.25 0.45 -3.06
N LEU A 25 -15.78 -0.65 -3.64
CA LEU A 25 -14.69 -1.43 -3.06
C LEU A 25 -13.58 -0.41 -2.84
N ASP A 26 -13.25 -0.17 -1.58
CA ASP A 26 -12.23 0.79 -1.15
C ASP A 26 -10.89 0.27 -1.71
N ALA A 27 -10.57 0.72 -2.93
CA ALA A 27 -9.26 0.49 -3.49
C ALA A 27 -8.29 1.30 -2.62
N ALA A 28 -7.37 0.63 -1.94
CA ALA A 28 -6.39 1.27 -1.08
C ALA A 28 -5.76 2.44 -1.85
N GLU A 29 -5.81 3.65 -1.27
CA GLU A 29 -5.25 4.85 -1.88
C GLU A 29 -3.73 4.68 -1.98
N LEU A 30 -3.23 4.70 -3.22
CA LEU A 30 -1.79 4.59 -3.48
C LEU A 30 -1.13 5.96 -3.34
N GLN A 31 -0.05 6.02 -2.56
CA GLN A 31 0.75 7.24 -2.37
C GLN A 31 2.08 7.14 -3.12
N PRO A 32 2.59 8.23 -3.70
CA PRO A 32 3.90 8.23 -4.34
C PRO A 32 5.02 8.20 -3.29
N LEU A 33 6.01 7.34 -3.52
CA LEU A 33 7.24 7.25 -2.75
C LEU A 33 8.41 7.26 -3.73
N GLU A 34 9.47 8.02 -3.42
CA GLU A 34 10.66 8.10 -4.25
C GLU A 34 11.87 7.51 -3.53
N ILE A 35 12.73 6.81 -4.27
CA ILE A 35 14.04 6.36 -3.80
C ILE A 35 15.13 6.94 -4.71
N ALA A 36 15.98 7.79 -4.15
CA ALA A 36 17.16 8.29 -4.82
C ALA A 36 18.32 7.33 -4.59
N SER A 37 18.80 6.70 -5.65
CA SER A 37 19.93 5.78 -5.67
C SER A 37 21.03 6.28 -6.60
N LYS A 38 22.15 5.56 -6.71
CA LYS A 38 23.22 5.88 -7.66
C LYS A 38 22.79 5.76 -9.12
N SER A 39 21.79 4.95 -9.41
CA SER A 39 21.23 4.74 -10.76
C SER A 39 20.20 5.79 -11.16
N GLY A 40 19.72 6.61 -10.23
CA GLY A 40 18.69 7.65 -10.45
C GLY A 40 17.62 7.66 -9.39
N VAL A 41 16.50 8.35 -9.70
CA VAL A 41 15.32 8.42 -8.83
C VAL A 41 14.29 7.41 -9.35
N HIS A 42 13.79 6.58 -8.44
CA HIS A 42 12.78 5.54 -8.72
C HIS A 42 11.51 5.87 -7.96
N VAL A 43 10.37 5.87 -8.65
CA VAL A 43 9.06 6.18 -8.07
C VAL A 43 8.26 4.89 -7.89
N PHE A 44 7.67 4.73 -6.71
CA PHE A 44 6.78 3.63 -6.36
C PHE A 44 5.41 4.18 -5.99
N ALA A 45 4.36 3.43 -6.29
CA ALA A 45 3.01 3.66 -5.80
C ALA A 45 2.77 2.72 -4.62
N VAL A 46 2.66 3.25 -3.40
CA VAL A 46 2.61 2.43 -2.19
C VAL A 46 1.27 2.52 -1.48
N GLU A 47 0.79 1.37 -1.01
CA GLU A 47 -0.27 1.31 -0.01
C GLU A 47 0.33 1.58 1.37
N MET A 48 -0.41 2.27 2.24
CA MET A 48 0.02 2.51 3.61
C MET A 48 -0.47 1.39 4.54
N ALA A 49 0.39 0.95 5.46
CA ALA A 49 0.06 0.12 6.61
C ALA A 49 0.46 0.87 7.87
N SER A 50 -0.48 1.63 8.44
CA SER A 50 -0.24 2.56 9.56
C SER A 50 -0.91 2.12 10.86
N THR A 51 -1.91 1.23 10.79
CA THR A 51 -2.56 0.66 11.96
C THR A 51 -1.99 -0.72 12.31
N PRO A 52 -2.11 -1.17 13.57
CA PRO A 52 -1.66 -2.52 13.95
C PRO A 52 -2.30 -3.63 13.12
N GLU A 53 -3.57 -3.49 12.74
CA GLU A 53 -4.31 -4.46 11.94
C GLU A 53 -3.78 -4.52 10.51
N GLU A 54 -3.53 -3.36 9.89
CA GLU A 54 -2.94 -3.26 8.55
C GLU A 54 -1.53 -3.84 8.52
N GLN A 55 -0.71 -3.52 9.53
CA GLN A 55 0.64 -4.03 9.68
C GLN A 55 0.66 -5.55 9.91
N ALA A 56 -0.26 -6.08 10.72
CA ALA A 56 -0.37 -7.51 10.96
C ALA A 56 -0.78 -8.28 9.70
N LYS A 57 -1.64 -7.69 8.86
CA LYS A 57 -2.08 -8.28 7.59
C LYS A 57 -1.03 -8.12 6.49
N GLY A 58 -0.48 -6.93 6.32
CA GLY A 58 0.48 -6.62 5.27
C GLY A 58 0.05 -7.14 3.90
N LEU A 59 0.98 -7.77 3.17
CA LEU A 59 0.77 -8.37 1.85
C LEU A 59 0.30 -9.83 1.90
N MET A 60 -0.14 -10.33 3.08
CA MET A 60 -0.65 -11.70 3.20
C MET A 60 -1.78 -11.99 2.21
N PHE A 61 -1.82 -13.23 1.72
CA PHE A 61 -2.84 -13.78 0.80
C PHE A 61 -2.88 -13.15 -0.59
N ARG A 62 -1.99 -12.20 -0.90
CA ARG A 62 -1.88 -11.63 -2.25
C ARG A 62 -1.14 -12.59 -3.16
N ARG A 63 -1.67 -12.76 -4.36
CA ARG A 63 -1.08 -13.62 -5.41
C ARG A 63 -0.18 -12.83 -6.37
N GLN A 64 -0.25 -11.50 -6.33
CA GLN A 64 0.48 -10.60 -7.21
C GLN A 64 0.86 -9.32 -6.46
N LEU A 65 2.01 -8.77 -6.80
CA LEU A 65 2.43 -7.41 -6.47
C LEU A 65 3.08 -6.85 -7.75
N PRO A 66 2.43 -5.88 -8.43
CA PRO A 66 2.96 -5.31 -9.67
C PRO A 66 4.31 -4.62 -9.45
N GLU A 67 5.17 -4.62 -10.47
CA GLU A 67 6.38 -3.79 -10.46
C GLU A 67 6.02 -2.31 -10.27
N GLY A 68 6.83 -1.58 -9.52
CA GLY A 68 6.57 -0.18 -9.18
C GLY A 68 5.49 0.05 -8.12
N GLN A 69 4.90 -1.02 -7.58
CA GLN A 69 4.01 -0.95 -6.43
C GLN A 69 4.64 -1.58 -5.19
N GLY A 70 4.13 -1.21 -4.02
CA GLY A 70 4.59 -1.75 -2.75
C GLY A 70 3.65 -1.45 -1.60
N MET A 71 4.07 -1.84 -0.39
CA MET A 71 3.41 -1.47 0.85
C MET A 71 4.41 -0.83 1.80
N LEU A 72 4.07 0.36 2.31
CA LEU A 72 4.87 1.11 3.28
C LEU A 72 4.26 0.97 4.67
N PHE A 73 5.00 0.28 5.55
CA PHE A 73 4.65 0.12 6.96
C PHE A 73 5.22 1.28 7.76
N ASP A 74 4.37 2.12 8.36
CA ASP A 74 4.77 3.24 9.20
C ASP A 74 4.57 2.91 10.68
N PHE A 75 5.66 2.82 11.44
CA PHE A 75 5.63 2.57 12.87
C PHE A 75 5.49 3.84 13.71
N HIS A 76 5.35 5.02 13.07
CA HIS A 76 5.25 6.33 13.70
C HIS A 76 6.47 6.79 14.50
N GLN A 77 7.30 5.89 14.96
CA GLN A 77 8.55 6.12 15.68
C GLN A 77 9.61 5.09 15.30
N GLU A 78 10.89 5.42 15.50
CA GLU A 78 11.96 4.44 15.29
C GLU A 78 11.94 3.35 16.34
N GLN A 79 12.01 2.11 15.88
CA GLN A 79 12.12 0.92 16.72
C GLN A 79 12.79 -0.22 15.96
N PRO A 80 13.51 -1.14 16.66
CA PRO A 80 13.88 -2.41 16.07
C PRO A 80 12.63 -3.19 15.69
N THR A 81 12.61 -3.79 14.50
CA THR A 81 11.48 -4.57 14.04
C THR A 81 11.93 -5.85 13.36
N SER A 82 11.01 -6.80 13.24
CA SER A 82 11.23 -8.02 12.48
C SER A 82 9.98 -8.38 11.70
N PHE A 83 10.19 -8.90 10.50
CA PHE A 83 9.14 -9.34 9.58
C PHE A 83 9.25 -10.84 9.35
N TRP A 84 8.22 -11.43 8.84
CA TRP A 84 8.16 -12.80 8.34
C TRP A 84 7.39 -12.85 7.03
N MET A 85 7.46 -13.97 6.33
CA MET A 85 6.73 -14.21 5.09
C MET A 85 5.50 -15.10 5.31
N LYS A 86 5.01 -15.22 6.57
CA LYS A 86 3.83 -16.02 6.89
C LYS A 86 2.64 -15.59 6.01
N ASN A 87 1.97 -16.56 5.40
CA ASN A 87 0.83 -16.35 4.50
C ASN A 87 1.10 -15.42 3.31
N THR A 88 2.36 -15.10 3.01
CA THR A 88 2.76 -14.23 1.90
C THR A 88 3.27 -15.08 0.74
N TYR A 89 2.55 -15.06 -0.38
CA TYR A 89 2.79 -15.97 -1.51
C TYR A 89 3.79 -15.43 -2.53
N VAL A 90 3.98 -14.11 -2.56
CA VAL A 90 4.91 -13.46 -3.47
C VAL A 90 6.26 -13.22 -2.78
N PRO A 91 7.40 -13.49 -3.44
CA PRO A 91 8.70 -13.15 -2.90
C PRO A 91 8.86 -11.63 -2.87
N LEU A 92 9.50 -11.09 -1.82
CA LEU A 92 9.63 -9.66 -1.59
C LEU A 92 11.09 -9.24 -1.36
N ASP A 93 11.38 -7.99 -1.69
CA ASP A 93 12.48 -7.23 -1.12
C ASP A 93 11.92 -6.37 0.01
N MET A 94 12.49 -6.46 1.21
CA MET A 94 12.13 -5.66 2.39
C MET A 94 13.18 -4.59 2.62
N ILE A 95 12.79 -3.32 2.50
CA ILE A 95 13.65 -2.14 2.62
C ILE A 95 13.38 -1.50 3.97
N PHE A 96 14.34 -1.57 4.87
CA PHE A 96 14.27 -1.05 6.23
C PHE A 96 14.78 0.40 6.27
N ILE A 97 13.92 1.37 6.70
CA ILE A 97 14.14 2.81 6.51
C ILE A 97 14.12 3.52 7.87
N ARG A 98 15.15 4.34 8.13
CA ARG A 98 15.28 5.19 9.32
C ARG A 98 14.35 6.40 9.27
N ALA A 99 14.20 7.12 10.39
CA ALA A 99 13.37 8.32 10.47
C ALA A 99 13.85 9.46 9.56
N ASP A 100 15.13 9.49 9.23
CA ASP A 100 15.70 10.47 8.30
C ASP A 100 15.52 10.11 6.81
N GLY A 101 14.81 9.01 6.52
CA GLY A 101 14.57 8.50 5.19
C GLY A 101 15.73 7.69 4.59
N ARG A 102 16.82 7.45 5.33
CA ARG A 102 17.93 6.63 4.83
C ARG A 102 17.63 5.14 4.98
N ILE A 103 17.95 4.38 3.95
CA ILE A 103 17.87 2.93 3.97
C ILE A 103 18.95 2.39 4.91
N LEU A 104 18.52 1.72 6.00
CA LEU A 104 19.42 1.04 6.92
C LEU A 104 19.94 -0.27 6.33
N ARG A 105 19.02 -1.07 5.79
CA ARG A 105 19.27 -2.43 5.32
C ARG A 105 18.21 -2.85 4.30
N ILE A 106 18.56 -3.78 3.44
CA ILE A 106 17.65 -4.46 2.52
C ILE A 106 17.76 -5.97 2.76
N ALA A 107 16.63 -6.66 2.90
CA ALA A 107 16.54 -8.10 2.80
C ALA A 107 15.96 -8.45 1.42
N GLU A 108 16.81 -8.89 0.52
CA GLU A 108 16.41 -9.21 -0.84
C GLU A 108 15.90 -10.66 -0.96
N ASN A 109 14.94 -10.88 -1.87
CA ASN A 109 14.45 -12.19 -2.27
C ASN A 109 13.99 -13.06 -1.07
N THR A 110 13.18 -12.49 -0.20
CA THR A 110 12.63 -13.23 0.95
C THR A 110 11.80 -14.42 0.49
N VAL A 111 11.91 -15.53 1.25
CA VAL A 111 11.30 -16.80 0.87
C VAL A 111 9.81 -16.79 1.22
N PRO A 112 8.89 -16.94 0.24
CA PRO A 112 7.47 -17.04 0.49
C PRO A 112 7.11 -18.10 1.54
N LEU A 113 6.10 -17.81 2.36
CA LEU A 113 5.57 -18.69 3.42
C LEU A 113 6.55 -19.00 4.57
N SER A 114 7.76 -18.46 4.56
CA SER A 114 8.72 -18.64 5.65
C SER A 114 8.26 -17.92 6.92
N GLU A 115 8.34 -18.58 8.06
CA GLU A 115 8.12 -17.98 9.38
C GLU A 115 9.44 -17.58 10.06
N THR A 116 10.57 -17.69 9.36
CA THR A 116 11.85 -17.18 9.84
C THR A 116 11.81 -15.67 9.92
N LEU A 117 12.21 -15.12 11.07
CA LEU A 117 12.21 -13.67 11.26
C LEU A 117 13.32 -12.97 10.45
N VAL A 118 12.94 -11.95 9.73
CA VAL A 118 13.84 -11.03 9.01
C VAL A 118 13.96 -9.76 9.84
N SER A 119 15.07 -9.62 10.56
CA SER A 119 15.31 -8.46 11.44
C SER A 119 15.71 -7.22 10.64
N SER A 120 15.29 -6.04 11.12
CA SER A 120 15.76 -4.75 10.59
C SER A 120 17.25 -4.51 10.83
N GLY A 121 17.84 -5.18 11.83
CA GLY A 121 19.25 -4.97 12.21
C GLY A 121 19.52 -3.70 12.99
N GLY A 122 18.47 -2.93 13.35
CA GLY A 122 18.54 -1.70 14.11
C GLY A 122 17.23 -0.95 14.10
N PRO A 123 17.14 0.23 14.78
CA PRO A 123 15.92 1.03 14.79
C PRO A 123 15.58 1.55 13.39
N VAL A 124 14.30 1.44 13.01
CA VAL A 124 13.75 1.96 11.75
C VAL A 124 12.38 2.58 11.99
N ARG A 125 12.05 3.61 11.22
CA ARG A 125 10.77 4.28 11.22
C ARG A 125 9.74 3.54 10.37
N ALA A 126 10.20 2.93 9.27
CA ALA A 126 9.33 2.30 8.30
C ALA A 126 10.00 1.11 7.61
N VAL A 127 9.18 0.26 7.00
CA VAL A 127 9.60 -0.78 6.07
C VAL A 127 8.81 -0.65 4.78
N LEU A 128 9.51 -0.68 3.64
CA LEU A 128 8.87 -0.76 2.33
C LEU A 128 9.06 -2.18 1.79
N GLU A 129 7.95 -2.83 1.46
CA GLU A 129 7.93 -4.12 0.78
C GLU A 129 7.60 -3.91 -0.71
N VAL A 130 8.44 -4.46 -1.58
CA VAL A 130 8.28 -4.46 -3.04
C VAL A 130 8.52 -5.87 -3.59
N ILE A 131 8.12 -6.13 -4.84
CA ILE A 131 8.37 -7.45 -5.46
C ILE A 131 9.88 -7.75 -5.49
N ALA A 132 10.25 -8.99 -5.20
CA ALA A 132 11.65 -9.44 -5.13
C ALA A 132 12.44 -9.16 -6.42
N GLY A 133 13.71 -8.81 -6.26
CA GLY A 133 14.61 -8.44 -7.35
C GLY A 133 14.52 -6.97 -7.77
N THR A 134 13.57 -6.20 -7.22
CA THR A 134 13.42 -4.76 -7.51
C THR A 134 14.67 -3.99 -7.10
N CYS A 135 15.19 -4.22 -5.90
CA CYS A 135 16.37 -3.49 -5.40
C CYS A 135 17.60 -3.74 -6.29
N LYS A 136 17.85 -4.99 -6.63
CA LYS A 136 18.95 -5.35 -7.54
C LYS A 136 18.78 -4.74 -8.93
N LYS A 137 17.58 -4.83 -9.52
CA LYS A 137 17.26 -4.29 -10.86
C LYS A 137 17.47 -2.78 -10.94
N LEU A 138 17.10 -2.05 -9.88
CA LEU A 138 17.15 -0.60 -9.83
C LEU A 138 18.42 -0.04 -9.15
N GLY A 139 19.32 -0.91 -8.68
CA GLY A 139 20.56 -0.51 -8.00
C GLY A 139 20.31 0.21 -6.66
N ILE A 140 19.18 -0.11 -5.98
CA ILE A 140 18.84 0.43 -4.67
C ILE A 140 19.66 -0.29 -3.61
N ALA A 141 20.29 0.47 -2.71
CA ALA A 141 21.23 -0.06 -1.71
C ALA A 141 21.04 0.62 -0.32
N ALA A 142 21.61 0.01 0.70
CA ALA A 142 21.73 0.65 2.01
C ALA A 142 22.48 2.00 1.88
N GLY A 143 21.97 3.02 2.61
CA GLY A 143 22.46 4.40 2.52
C GLY A 143 21.71 5.28 1.50
N ASP A 144 20.99 4.71 0.56
CA ASP A 144 20.13 5.46 -0.37
C ASP A 144 19.01 6.18 0.39
N ARG A 145 18.41 7.18 -0.25
CA ARG A 145 17.42 8.05 0.39
C ARG A 145 16.02 7.82 -0.15
N VAL A 146 15.10 7.58 0.78
CA VAL A 146 13.66 7.50 0.53
C VAL A 146 13.02 8.85 0.83
N THR A 147 12.15 9.32 -0.06
CA THR A 147 11.34 10.53 0.10
C THR A 147 9.86 10.13 0.13
N HIS A 148 9.19 10.47 1.23
CA HIS A 148 7.75 10.28 1.43
C HIS A 148 7.30 11.21 2.56
N PRO A 149 6.03 11.67 2.63
CA PRO A 149 5.54 12.57 3.68
C PRO A 149 5.84 12.12 5.11
N ILE A 150 5.84 10.83 5.42
CA ILE A 150 6.16 10.33 6.77
C ILE A 150 7.59 10.66 7.24
N PHE A 151 8.52 10.96 6.33
CA PHE A 151 9.91 11.33 6.64
C PHE A 151 10.14 12.85 6.62
N SER A 152 9.14 13.66 6.24
CA SER A 152 9.27 15.11 6.04
C SER A 152 9.03 15.94 7.29
N GLY A 153 8.85 15.36 8.44
CA GLY A 153 8.31 15.99 9.66
C GLY A 153 9.33 16.24 10.78
N ARG A 154 10.61 16.65 10.45
CA ARG A 154 11.53 17.18 11.48
C ARG A 154 12.50 18.17 10.91
#